data_224482de42c712c75bb5aa45b6305732
#
_entry.id   224482de42c712c75bb5aa45b6305732
#
_cell.length_a   1.000
_cell.length_b   1.000
_cell.length_c   1.000
_cell.angle_alpha   90.00
_cell.angle_beta   90.00
_cell.angle_gamma   90.00
#
_symmetry.space_group_name_H-M   'P 1'
#
loop_
_entity.id
_entity.type
_entity.pdbx_description
1 polymer ?
#
loop_
_entity_poly.entity_id
_entity_poly.type
_entity_poly.pdbx_seq_one_letter_code
_entity_poly.pdbx_strand_id
1 'polypeptide(L)'
;MQVIIKVTTACNLNCVYCSEGDKPVQYMQKEVIKKIIDDLPGIADQSHTKDIEILWHGGEPLMMPKTWLTEAMDYALEKLSDYKVRFLLQTNATLVTPEWIEIFKKYHVDVGVSIDGYRTLHDENRRQKDGSSSYDAVIQSIHDLQQAGISVGTLMVLNTEKDIDIDCLYDCIRELHTSIKIHSVIPCGRAKNETRSGMIAKNYVSILKSLFVKAIQDEIVIVIDPLNELLNALLGISKVGECSFAGTCCRGLICIYTDGGVGYCGRDGVHEDFLFGYIQETSLSELYSCETAQRIRQRQSYLQQHNCKDCEDWEYCHGGCTFEAVNAFQDMYHRYPNCQERRELIHYLKTTGIALLREQLVEQKRKRRKRIKLHQQLLEEIGYEK
;
A
#
# COMPACT_ATOMS: atom_id res chain seq x y z
N MET A 1 -15.11 -0.17 4.55
CA MET A 1 -14.60 0.96 3.74
C MET A 1 -13.34 1.52 4.37
N GLN A 2 -12.43 2.08 3.58
CA GLN A 2 -11.20 2.70 4.08
C GLN A 2 -11.24 4.23 3.88
N VAL A 3 -10.91 4.97 4.93
CA VAL A 3 -10.84 6.43 4.92
C VAL A 3 -9.40 6.84 5.24
N ILE A 4 -8.72 7.41 4.26
CA ILE A 4 -7.39 7.98 4.45
C ILE A 4 -7.56 9.39 5.01
N ILE A 5 -6.98 9.65 6.17
CA ILE A 5 -7.02 10.99 6.80
C ILE A 5 -5.59 11.54 6.85
N LYS A 6 -5.33 12.58 6.07
CA LYS A 6 -4.04 13.28 6.07
C LYS A 6 -4.05 14.32 7.20
N VAL A 7 -3.57 13.89 8.36
CA VAL A 7 -3.63 14.70 9.58
C VAL A 7 -2.69 15.91 9.57
N THR A 8 -1.62 15.86 8.76
CA THR A 8 -0.65 16.95 8.63
C THR A 8 0.09 16.89 7.29
N THR A 9 0.53 18.05 6.80
CA THR A 9 1.49 18.15 5.68
C THR A 9 2.95 18.16 6.16
N ALA A 10 3.18 18.30 7.48
CA ALA A 10 4.53 18.28 8.04
C ALA A 10 5.16 16.90 7.89
N CYS A 11 6.44 16.86 7.56
CA CYS A 11 7.25 15.66 7.53
C CYS A 11 8.67 15.98 7.99
N ASN A 12 9.30 15.06 8.71
CA ASN A 12 10.69 15.18 9.15
C ASN A 12 11.70 14.66 8.11
N LEU A 13 11.24 13.91 7.09
CA LEU A 13 12.07 13.44 5.98
C LEU A 13 11.96 14.34 4.75
N ASN A 14 12.92 14.14 3.82
CA ASN A 14 13.01 14.83 2.53
C ASN A 14 13.16 13.82 1.38
N CYS A 15 12.18 12.93 1.22
CA CYS A 15 12.19 11.88 0.19
C CYS A 15 12.19 12.48 -1.21
N VAL A 16 13.07 11.99 -2.11
CA VAL A 16 13.26 12.54 -3.47
C VAL A 16 12.03 12.39 -4.36
N TYR A 17 11.22 11.36 -4.15
CA TYR A 17 10.01 11.08 -4.93
C TYR A 17 8.70 11.40 -4.18
N CYS A 18 8.76 12.20 -3.12
CA CYS A 18 7.59 12.46 -2.27
C CYS A 18 6.40 12.96 -3.08
N SER A 19 5.30 12.22 -3.06
CA SER A 19 4.06 12.61 -3.75
C SER A 19 3.40 13.84 -3.12
N GLU A 20 3.61 14.08 -1.81
CA GLU A 20 3.12 15.28 -1.13
C GLU A 20 3.81 16.57 -1.62
N GLY A 21 5.04 16.45 -2.16
CA GLY A 21 5.80 17.58 -2.65
C GLY A 21 6.20 18.55 -1.52
N ASP A 22 6.43 19.80 -1.91
CA ASP A 22 6.77 20.89 -0.98
C ASP A 22 5.53 21.74 -0.73
N LYS A 23 4.86 21.49 0.40
CA LYS A 23 3.67 22.21 0.84
C LYS A 23 3.93 23.00 2.11
N PRO A 24 3.19 24.09 2.33
CA PRO A 24 3.16 24.75 3.63
C PRO A 24 2.79 23.75 4.74
N VAL A 25 3.46 23.88 5.88
CA VAL A 25 3.18 23.02 7.04
C VAL A 25 1.81 23.37 7.60
N GLN A 26 0.94 22.37 7.68
CA GLN A 26 -0.39 22.45 8.24
C GLN A 26 -0.66 21.25 9.14
N TYR A 27 -1.53 21.43 10.13
CA TYR A 27 -2.03 20.40 11.03
C TYR A 27 -3.55 20.44 11.03
N MET A 28 -4.19 19.28 10.94
CA MET A 28 -5.64 19.17 10.95
C MET A 28 -6.20 19.66 12.29
N GLN A 29 -7.21 20.52 12.22
CA GLN A 29 -7.88 21.08 13.39
C GLN A 29 -8.79 20.02 14.03
N LYS A 30 -9.01 20.14 15.37
CA LYS A 30 -9.85 19.19 16.12
C LYS A 30 -11.32 19.21 15.66
N GLU A 31 -11.81 20.34 15.23
CA GLU A 31 -13.16 20.51 14.70
C GLU A 31 -13.35 19.75 13.39
N VAL A 32 -12.32 19.75 12.53
CA VAL A 32 -12.34 19.04 11.25
C VAL A 32 -12.39 17.52 11.48
N ILE A 33 -11.50 16.97 12.31
CA ILE A 33 -11.51 15.53 12.58
C ILE A 33 -12.81 15.05 13.25
N LYS A 34 -13.38 15.82 14.17
CA LYS A 34 -14.66 15.49 14.77
C LYS A 34 -15.78 15.44 13.74
N LYS A 35 -15.86 16.45 12.87
CA LYS A 35 -16.86 16.47 11.81
C LYS A 35 -16.69 15.30 10.83
N ILE A 36 -15.45 14.93 10.49
CA ILE A 36 -15.17 13.74 9.67
C ILE A 36 -15.77 12.51 10.35
N ILE A 37 -15.44 12.27 11.63
CA ILE A 37 -15.89 11.09 12.37
C ILE A 37 -17.41 11.05 12.48
N ASP A 38 -18.06 12.18 12.76
CA ASP A 38 -19.52 12.31 12.85
C ASP A 38 -20.21 11.95 11.52
N ASP A 39 -19.58 12.24 10.38
CA ASP A 39 -20.13 12.01 9.04
C ASP A 39 -19.82 10.59 8.48
N LEU A 40 -18.88 9.83 9.07
CA LEU A 40 -18.51 8.47 8.59
C LEU A 40 -19.69 7.48 8.54
N PRO A 41 -20.64 7.45 9.49
CA PRO A 41 -21.80 6.58 9.42
C PRO A 41 -22.57 6.73 8.10
N GLY A 42 -22.77 7.95 7.64
CA GLY A 42 -23.52 8.24 6.41
C GLY A 42 -22.87 7.60 5.17
N ILE A 43 -21.53 7.61 5.08
CA ILE A 43 -20.84 6.96 3.95
C ILE A 43 -20.82 5.43 4.11
N ALA A 44 -20.64 4.93 5.32
CA ALA A 44 -20.63 3.52 5.60
C ALA A 44 -21.98 2.88 5.23
N ASP A 45 -23.07 3.54 5.55
CA ASP A 45 -24.44 3.10 5.20
C ASP A 45 -24.66 3.16 3.68
N GLN A 46 -24.20 4.19 2.98
CA GLN A 46 -24.23 4.27 1.52
C GLN A 46 -23.39 3.16 0.86
N SER A 47 -22.32 2.74 1.52
CA SER A 47 -21.43 1.67 1.04
C SER A 47 -21.89 0.26 1.49
N HIS A 48 -23.01 0.18 2.20
CA HIS A 48 -23.57 -1.05 2.75
C HIS A 48 -22.57 -1.87 3.58
N THR A 49 -21.77 -1.19 4.42
CA THR A 49 -20.76 -1.83 5.27
C THR A 49 -20.83 -1.35 6.71
N LYS A 50 -20.47 -2.24 7.63
CA LYS A 50 -20.25 -1.91 9.04
C LYS A 50 -18.74 -1.89 9.39
N ASP A 51 -17.87 -2.21 8.45
CA ASP A 51 -16.42 -2.16 8.64
C ASP A 51 -15.88 -0.81 8.17
N ILE A 52 -15.27 -0.05 9.08
CA ILE A 52 -14.64 1.25 8.82
C ILE A 52 -13.16 1.17 9.19
N GLU A 53 -12.28 1.37 8.21
CA GLU A 53 -10.84 1.46 8.41
C GLU A 53 -10.44 2.92 8.31
N ILE A 54 -9.88 3.46 9.39
CA ILE A 54 -9.32 4.82 9.45
C ILE A 54 -7.81 4.71 9.31
N LEU A 55 -7.28 5.16 8.17
CA LEU A 55 -5.84 5.20 7.90
C LEU A 55 -5.29 6.59 8.20
N TRP A 56 -4.55 6.70 9.30
CA TRP A 56 -3.79 7.90 9.64
C TRP A 56 -2.60 8.06 8.69
N HIS A 57 -2.57 9.16 7.97
CA HIS A 57 -1.60 9.44 6.92
C HIS A 57 -1.23 10.93 6.92
N GLY A 58 -0.46 11.37 5.92
CA GLY A 58 -0.10 12.76 5.68
C GLY A 58 1.35 12.90 5.24
N GLY A 59 2.03 13.96 5.64
CA GLY A 59 3.49 14.04 5.52
C GLY A 59 4.13 12.96 6.39
N GLU A 60 4.12 13.18 7.71
CA GLU A 60 4.41 12.15 8.71
C GLU A 60 3.41 12.27 9.87
N PRO A 61 2.48 11.32 10.02
CA PRO A 61 1.41 11.44 11.01
C PRO A 61 1.91 11.45 12.46
N LEU A 62 3.08 10.87 12.76
CA LEU A 62 3.68 10.90 14.09
C LEU A 62 4.24 12.28 14.48
N MET A 63 4.20 13.28 13.60
CA MET A 63 4.43 14.68 13.93
C MET A 63 3.22 15.35 14.58
N MET A 64 2.04 14.71 14.55
CA MET A 64 0.90 15.16 15.35
C MET A 64 1.17 14.97 16.84
N PRO A 65 0.66 15.85 17.71
CA PRO A 65 0.70 15.60 19.14
C PRO A 65 0.02 14.28 19.49
N LYS A 66 0.64 13.47 20.36
CA LYS A 66 0.10 12.17 20.81
C LYS A 66 -1.33 12.32 21.37
N THR A 67 -1.56 13.40 22.15
CA THR A 67 -2.87 13.72 22.72
C THR A 67 -3.93 13.98 21.64
N TRP A 68 -3.56 14.65 20.55
CA TRP A 68 -4.49 14.89 19.44
C TRP A 68 -4.96 13.59 18.80
N LEU A 69 -4.00 12.68 18.52
CA LEU A 69 -4.30 11.41 17.85
C LEU A 69 -5.12 10.48 18.77
N THR A 70 -4.76 10.40 20.07
CA THR A 70 -5.51 9.59 21.05
C THR A 70 -6.91 10.12 21.27
N GLU A 71 -7.11 11.45 21.40
CA GLU A 71 -8.45 12.05 21.48
C GLU A 71 -9.30 11.77 20.24
N ALA A 72 -8.69 11.80 19.04
CA ALA A 72 -9.40 11.47 17.80
C ALA A 72 -9.82 9.98 17.75
N MET A 73 -8.96 9.06 18.18
CA MET A 73 -9.29 7.63 18.26
C MET A 73 -10.35 7.34 19.34
N ASP A 74 -10.24 7.94 20.52
CA ASP A 74 -11.26 7.81 21.58
C ASP A 74 -12.63 8.31 21.09
N TYR A 75 -12.66 9.48 20.42
CA TYR A 75 -13.89 10.03 19.83
C TYR A 75 -14.47 9.13 18.74
N ALA A 76 -13.62 8.54 17.88
CA ALA A 76 -14.07 7.62 16.86
C ALA A 76 -14.68 6.34 17.46
N LEU A 77 -14.09 5.77 18.50
CA LEU A 77 -14.62 4.57 19.17
C LEU A 77 -15.96 4.86 19.86
N GLU A 78 -16.13 6.05 20.44
CA GLU A 78 -17.39 6.50 21.04
C GLU A 78 -18.49 6.64 19.98
N LYS A 79 -18.22 7.41 18.92
CA LYS A 79 -19.21 7.80 17.90
C LYS A 79 -19.58 6.68 16.95
N LEU A 80 -18.65 5.77 16.69
CA LEU A 80 -18.78 4.68 15.74
C LEU A 80 -19.01 3.33 16.45
N SER A 81 -19.58 3.31 17.65
CA SER A 81 -19.81 2.11 18.46
C SER A 81 -20.65 1.02 17.77
N ASP A 82 -21.52 1.42 16.81
CA ASP A 82 -22.32 0.50 15.99
C ASP A 82 -21.57 -0.05 14.77
N TYR A 83 -20.31 0.33 14.58
CA TYR A 83 -19.43 -0.04 13.48
C TYR A 83 -18.21 -0.78 14.01
N LYS A 84 -17.62 -1.63 13.14
CA LYS A 84 -16.33 -2.26 13.41
C LYS A 84 -15.22 -1.35 12.92
N VAL A 85 -14.66 -0.58 13.85
CA VAL A 85 -13.58 0.37 13.55
C VAL A 85 -12.22 -0.33 13.66
N ARG A 86 -11.36 -0.11 12.65
CA ARG A 86 -9.94 -0.46 12.66
C ARG A 86 -9.10 0.78 12.41
N PHE A 87 -8.04 0.92 13.18
CA PHE A 87 -7.07 2.00 12.97
C PHE A 87 -5.84 1.46 12.27
N LEU A 88 -5.44 2.16 11.22
CA LEU A 88 -4.20 1.92 10.48
C LEU A 88 -3.35 3.18 10.50
N LEU A 89 -2.06 3.02 10.43
CA LEU A 89 -1.11 4.12 10.35
C LEU A 89 -0.10 3.85 9.24
N GLN A 90 0.14 4.82 8.36
CA GLN A 90 1.27 4.77 7.44
C GLN A 90 2.32 5.79 7.85
N THR A 91 3.52 5.33 8.19
CA THR A 91 4.59 6.16 8.76
C THR A 91 5.95 5.87 8.12
N ASN A 92 6.85 6.85 8.18
CA ASN A 92 8.27 6.64 7.91
C ASN A 92 9.02 5.99 9.10
N ALA A 93 8.32 5.78 10.20
CA ALA A 93 8.74 5.13 11.45
C ALA A 93 9.92 5.74 12.21
N THR A 94 10.56 6.81 11.72
CA THR A 94 11.72 7.42 12.39
C THR A 94 11.39 8.12 13.71
N LEU A 95 10.10 8.34 13.99
CA LEU A 95 9.58 9.00 15.20
C LEU A 95 8.88 8.03 16.14
N VAL A 96 8.96 6.73 15.92
CA VAL A 96 8.40 5.73 16.83
C VAL A 96 9.18 5.77 18.15
N THR A 97 8.44 5.83 19.25
CA THR A 97 8.97 5.82 20.62
C THR A 97 8.20 4.81 21.46
N PRO A 98 8.70 4.38 22.63
CA PRO A 98 7.96 3.49 23.52
C PRO A 98 6.52 3.96 23.82
N GLU A 99 6.31 5.27 23.95
CA GLU A 99 4.97 5.82 24.21
C GLU A 99 4.06 5.66 22.98
N TRP A 100 4.58 5.78 21.74
CA TRP A 100 3.82 5.50 20.54
C TRP A 100 3.44 4.02 20.48
N ILE A 101 4.35 3.12 20.83
CA ILE A 101 4.10 1.67 20.90
C ILE A 101 2.95 1.36 21.86
N GLU A 102 2.93 1.96 23.05
CA GLU A 102 1.82 1.77 24.01
C GLU A 102 0.48 2.31 23.47
N ILE A 103 0.50 3.44 22.73
CA ILE A 103 -0.70 3.96 22.05
C ILE A 103 -1.18 2.96 20.99
N PHE A 104 -0.30 2.43 20.16
CA PHE A 104 -0.67 1.47 19.10
C PHE A 104 -1.23 0.17 19.69
N LYS A 105 -0.69 -0.31 20.80
CA LYS A 105 -1.27 -1.46 21.51
C LYS A 105 -2.66 -1.15 22.04
N LYS A 106 -2.83 -0.01 22.73
CA LYS A 106 -4.11 0.40 23.33
C LYS A 106 -5.24 0.42 22.29
N TYR A 107 -4.97 0.95 21.11
CA TYR A 107 -5.98 1.14 20.06
C TYR A 107 -5.94 0.06 18.96
N HIS A 108 -5.11 -0.97 19.12
CA HIS A 108 -4.92 -2.04 18.13
C HIS A 108 -4.62 -1.50 16.73
N VAL A 109 -3.65 -0.57 16.63
CA VAL A 109 -3.27 0.07 15.37
C VAL A 109 -2.39 -0.87 14.54
N ASP A 110 -2.81 -1.17 13.31
CA ASP A 110 -1.95 -1.83 12.32
C ASP A 110 -1.02 -0.80 11.69
N VAL A 111 0.30 -1.09 11.67
CA VAL A 111 1.30 -0.11 11.27
C VAL A 111 1.93 -0.48 9.92
N GLY A 112 1.75 0.40 8.94
CA GLY A 112 2.49 0.38 7.68
C GLY A 112 3.78 1.20 7.79
N VAL A 113 4.93 0.57 7.55
CA VAL A 113 6.22 1.24 7.61
C VAL A 113 6.79 1.41 6.21
N SER A 114 7.25 2.63 5.92
CA SER A 114 7.87 2.96 4.63
C SER A 114 9.38 2.68 4.65
N ILE A 115 9.84 1.72 3.83
CA ILE A 115 11.26 1.36 3.68
C ILE A 115 11.55 0.99 2.22
N ASP A 116 12.66 1.43 1.65
CA ASP A 116 12.99 1.23 0.23
C ASP A 116 14.14 0.22 0.04
N GLY A 117 13.99 -0.98 0.59
CA GLY A 117 14.98 -2.02 0.45
C GLY A 117 16.21 -1.83 1.33
N TYR A 118 17.39 -2.19 0.82
CA TYR A 118 18.65 -2.13 1.57
C TYR A 118 19.15 -0.69 1.77
N ARG A 119 20.04 -0.50 2.73
CA ARG A 119 20.52 0.81 3.21
C ARG A 119 20.83 1.82 2.09
N THR A 120 21.69 1.46 1.15
CA THR A 120 22.12 2.40 0.11
C THR A 120 20.94 2.89 -0.73
N LEU A 121 20.05 1.97 -1.14
CA LEU A 121 18.86 2.31 -1.91
C LEU A 121 17.89 3.16 -1.09
N HIS A 122 17.68 2.81 0.18
CA HIS A 122 16.82 3.59 1.08
C HIS A 122 17.35 5.01 1.28
N ASP A 123 18.64 5.15 1.63
CA ASP A 123 19.25 6.44 1.94
C ASP A 123 19.38 7.36 0.72
N GLU A 124 19.44 6.80 -0.48
CA GLU A 124 19.36 7.61 -1.70
C GLU A 124 17.98 8.25 -1.91
N ASN A 125 16.93 7.62 -1.39
CA ASN A 125 15.54 8.02 -1.61
C ASN A 125 14.92 8.73 -0.40
N ARG A 126 15.20 8.26 0.84
CA ARG A 126 14.50 8.67 2.07
C ARG A 126 15.46 9.25 3.10
N ARG A 127 16.01 10.42 2.82
CA ARG A 127 16.91 11.12 3.75
C ARG A 127 16.16 11.97 4.77
N GLN A 128 16.78 12.21 5.91
CA GLN A 128 16.38 13.27 6.82
C GLN A 128 16.59 14.64 6.13
N LYS A 129 16.02 15.70 6.71
CA LYS A 129 16.15 17.06 6.15
C LYS A 129 17.57 17.59 6.15
N ASP A 130 18.41 17.12 7.07
CA ASP A 130 19.84 17.44 7.17
C ASP A 130 20.72 16.58 6.24
N GLY A 131 20.12 15.67 5.48
CA GLY A 131 20.79 14.73 4.57
C GLY A 131 21.31 13.46 5.24
N SER A 132 21.14 13.28 6.55
CA SER A 132 21.55 12.06 7.24
C SER A 132 20.66 10.87 6.90
N SER A 133 21.17 9.65 7.16
CA SER A 133 20.46 8.39 6.97
C SER A 133 19.24 8.28 7.90
N SER A 134 18.15 7.73 7.37
CA SER A 134 17.01 7.33 8.20
C SER A 134 16.91 5.81 8.38
N TYR A 135 17.73 5.02 7.70
CA TYR A 135 17.62 3.57 7.60
C TYR A 135 17.65 2.85 8.95
N ASP A 136 18.66 3.14 9.78
CA ASP A 136 18.81 2.46 11.09
C ASP A 136 17.63 2.72 12.02
N ALA A 137 17.14 3.96 12.05
CA ALA A 137 15.96 4.31 12.84
C ALA A 137 14.71 3.55 12.38
N VAL A 138 14.54 3.38 11.07
CA VAL A 138 13.41 2.62 10.50
C VAL A 138 13.50 1.15 10.84
N ILE A 139 14.67 0.51 10.65
CA ILE A 139 14.89 -0.90 10.99
C ILE A 139 14.66 -1.15 12.49
N GLN A 140 15.21 -0.30 13.35
CA GLN A 140 15.01 -0.43 14.79
C GLN A 140 13.53 -0.33 15.17
N SER A 141 12.80 0.62 14.56
CA SER A 141 11.37 0.79 14.80
C SER A 141 10.55 -0.42 14.33
N ILE A 142 10.89 -1.05 13.19
CA ILE A 142 10.24 -2.29 12.76
C ILE A 142 10.43 -3.39 13.80
N HIS A 143 11.64 -3.60 14.29
CA HIS A 143 11.94 -4.59 15.33
C HIS A 143 11.19 -4.30 16.63
N ASP A 144 11.18 -3.05 17.10
CA ASP A 144 10.50 -2.67 18.35
C ASP A 144 8.98 -2.90 18.24
N LEU A 145 8.37 -2.55 17.11
CA LEU A 145 6.95 -2.80 16.83
C LEU A 145 6.63 -4.31 16.82
N GLN A 146 7.45 -5.11 16.14
CA GLN A 146 7.30 -6.57 16.08
C GLN A 146 7.46 -7.21 17.46
N GLN A 147 8.47 -6.81 18.22
CA GLN A 147 8.69 -7.29 19.61
C GLN A 147 7.51 -6.94 20.51
N ALA A 148 6.88 -5.81 20.26
CA ALA A 148 5.68 -5.38 20.98
C ALA A 148 4.40 -6.13 20.57
N GLY A 149 4.47 -7.03 19.57
CA GLY A 149 3.33 -7.78 19.04
C GLY A 149 2.39 -6.95 18.17
N ILE A 150 2.86 -5.81 17.65
CA ILE A 150 2.09 -4.97 16.74
C ILE A 150 2.19 -5.54 15.32
N SER A 151 1.06 -5.56 14.61
CA SER A 151 1.02 -5.95 13.19
C SER A 151 1.76 -4.91 12.34
N VAL A 152 2.82 -5.33 11.65
CA VAL A 152 3.65 -4.47 10.80
C VAL A 152 3.61 -4.99 9.36
N GLY A 153 3.19 -4.12 8.44
CA GLY A 153 3.40 -4.29 7.00
C GLY A 153 4.43 -3.27 6.50
N THR A 154 5.15 -3.59 5.42
CA THR A 154 6.09 -2.63 4.83
C THR A 154 5.65 -2.19 3.44
N LEU A 155 5.88 -0.92 3.14
CA LEU A 155 5.64 -0.32 1.83
C LEU A 155 6.96 0.18 1.27
N MET A 156 7.29 -0.29 0.09
CA MET A 156 8.53 0.00 -0.62
C MET A 156 8.23 0.72 -1.93
N VAL A 157 8.90 1.84 -2.18
CA VAL A 157 8.82 2.55 -3.46
C VAL A 157 10.17 2.46 -4.14
N LEU A 158 10.21 1.76 -5.26
CA LEU A 158 11.44 1.56 -6.03
C LEU A 158 11.59 2.61 -7.12
N ASN A 159 12.69 3.37 -7.04
CA ASN A 159 13.15 4.19 -8.15
C ASN A 159 13.94 3.31 -9.11
N THR A 160 13.24 2.75 -10.09
CA THR A 160 13.77 1.74 -11.02
C THR A 160 14.57 2.33 -12.18
N GLU A 161 14.86 3.64 -12.18
CA GLU A 161 15.88 4.25 -13.05
C GLU A 161 17.30 3.96 -12.55
N LYS A 162 17.43 3.55 -11.28
CA LYS A 162 18.70 3.17 -10.66
C LYS A 162 18.96 1.69 -10.82
N ASP A 163 20.22 1.31 -10.79
CA ASP A 163 20.63 -0.07 -10.69
C ASP A 163 20.28 -0.62 -9.31
N ILE A 164 19.43 -1.63 -9.29
CA ILE A 164 18.97 -2.29 -8.07
C ILE A 164 19.59 -3.68 -8.01
N ASP A 165 20.39 -3.92 -6.98
CA ASP A 165 20.90 -5.24 -6.65
C ASP A 165 19.75 -6.12 -6.13
N ILE A 166 19.36 -7.09 -6.95
CA ILE A 166 18.22 -7.97 -6.65
C ILE A 166 18.52 -8.91 -5.48
N ASP A 167 19.77 -9.33 -5.32
CA ASP A 167 20.17 -10.20 -4.22
C ASP A 167 20.09 -9.44 -2.90
N CYS A 168 20.70 -8.28 -2.83
CA CYS A 168 20.62 -7.40 -1.67
C CYS A 168 19.17 -6.97 -1.35
N LEU A 169 18.35 -6.70 -2.39
CA LEU A 169 16.95 -6.34 -2.20
C LEU A 169 16.16 -7.51 -1.60
N TYR A 170 16.35 -8.71 -2.13
CA TYR A 170 15.64 -9.89 -1.65
C TYR A 170 16.07 -10.27 -0.22
N ASP A 171 17.35 -10.20 0.09
CA ASP A 171 17.87 -10.46 1.44
C ASP A 171 17.27 -9.47 2.46
N CYS A 172 17.21 -8.19 2.12
CA CYS A 172 16.54 -7.18 2.95
C CYS A 172 15.05 -7.54 3.16
N ILE A 173 14.32 -7.87 2.09
CA ILE A 173 12.91 -8.28 2.16
C ILE A 173 12.73 -9.47 3.12
N ARG A 174 13.61 -10.44 3.04
CA ARG A 174 13.59 -11.65 3.85
C ARG A 174 13.84 -11.35 5.33
N GLU A 175 14.78 -10.47 5.64
CA GLU A 175 15.16 -10.08 7.00
C GLU A 175 14.09 -9.26 7.72
N LEU A 176 13.24 -8.52 6.99
CA LEU A 176 12.18 -7.72 7.58
C LEU A 176 11.08 -8.56 8.24
N HIS A 177 10.87 -9.82 7.83
CA HIS A 177 9.82 -10.69 8.35
C HIS A 177 8.42 -10.04 8.33
N THR A 178 8.11 -9.25 7.30
CA THR A 178 6.82 -8.57 7.12
C THR A 178 6.18 -8.94 5.79
N SER A 179 4.88 -8.66 5.64
CA SER A 179 4.30 -8.54 4.29
C SER A 179 4.80 -7.25 3.64
N ILE A 180 5.13 -7.33 2.36
CA ILE A 180 5.74 -6.19 1.64
C ILE A 180 4.89 -5.83 0.44
N LYS A 181 4.56 -4.54 0.33
CA LYS A 181 3.95 -3.97 -0.86
C LYS A 181 4.99 -3.14 -1.62
N ILE A 182 5.25 -3.52 -2.86
CA ILE A 182 6.24 -2.84 -3.69
C ILE A 182 5.53 -2.01 -4.75
N HIS A 183 5.85 -0.72 -4.83
CA HIS A 183 5.42 0.20 -5.88
C HIS A 183 6.62 0.74 -6.65
N SER A 184 6.40 1.11 -7.91
CA SER A 184 7.35 1.97 -8.63
C SER A 184 7.11 3.43 -8.29
N VAL A 185 8.11 4.26 -8.47
CA VAL A 185 7.95 5.72 -8.43
C VAL A 185 6.92 6.15 -9.49
N ILE A 186 6.01 7.03 -9.11
CA ILE A 186 5.05 7.66 -10.01
C ILE A 186 5.51 9.11 -10.25
N PRO A 187 5.49 9.61 -11.49
CA PRO A 187 5.92 10.98 -11.81
C PRO A 187 4.92 12.04 -11.30
N CYS A 188 4.91 12.24 -9.98
CA CYS A 188 4.09 13.25 -9.30
C CYS A 188 4.87 13.87 -8.13
N GLY A 189 4.39 14.96 -7.57
CA GLY A 189 5.06 15.67 -6.49
C GLY A 189 6.49 16.05 -6.86
N ARG A 190 7.48 15.67 -6.04
CA ARG A 190 8.90 15.94 -6.33
C ARG A 190 9.44 15.14 -7.52
N ALA A 191 8.88 13.97 -7.81
CA ALA A 191 9.29 13.14 -8.95
C ALA A 191 8.72 13.59 -10.30
N LYS A 192 7.92 14.67 -10.35
CA LYS A 192 7.19 15.08 -11.55
C LYS A 192 8.09 15.34 -12.78
N ASN A 193 9.32 15.80 -12.56
CA ASN A 193 10.25 16.17 -13.61
C ASN A 193 11.38 15.17 -13.85
N GLU A 194 11.50 14.13 -13.04
CA GLU A 194 12.68 13.24 -13.01
C GLU A 194 12.45 11.90 -13.69
N THR A 195 11.21 11.56 -14.05
CA THR A 195 10.86 10.20 -14.42
C THR A 195 10.50 10.03 -15.88
N ARG A 196 11.17 9.08 -16.54
CA ARG A 196 10.83 8.56 -17.87
C ARG A 196 9.87 7.37 -17.70
N SER A 197 8.57 7.61 -17.61
CA SER A 197 7.54 6.65 -17.19
C SER A 197 7.62 5.25 -17.82
N GLY A 198 7.90 5.13 -19.11
CA GLY A 198 7.96 3.82 -19.78
C GLY A 198 9.14 2.95 -19.36
N MET A 199 10.34 3.54 -19.13
CA MET A 199 11.51 2.78 -18.68
C MET A 199 11.38 2.32 -17.23
N ILE A 200 10.77 3.16 -16.38
CA ILE A 200 10.48 2.82 -14.98
C ILE A 200 9.60 1.57 -14.90
N ALA A 201 8.51 1.54 -15.65
CA ALA A 201 7.58 0.42 -15.62
C ALA A 201 8.21 -0.88 -16.12
N LYS A 202 9.04 -0.83 -17.17
CA LYS A 202 9.75 -2.01 -17.70
C LYS A 202 10.73 -2.59 -16.69
N ASN A 203 11.56 -1.74 -16.08
CA ASN A 203 12.51 -2.17 -15.05
C ASN A 203 11.78 -2.74 -13.83
N TYR A 204 10.68 -2.11 -13.41
CA TYR A 204 9.85 -2.58 -12.32
C TYR A 204 9.33 -4.02 -12.55
N VAL A 205 8.81 -4.31 -13.74
CA VAL A 205 8.35 -5.66 -14.09
C VAL A 205 9.50 -6.67 -14.07
N SER A 206 10.69 -6.29 -14.55
CA SER A 206 11.89 -7.13 -14.50
C SER A 206 12.30 -7.47 -13.05
N ILE A 207 12.29 -6.47 -12.16
CA ILE A 207 12.57 -6.65 -10.73
C ILE A 207 11.56 -7.59 -10.09
N LEU A 208 10.26 -7.38 -10.34
CA LEU A 208 9.21 -8.25 -9.81
C LEU A 208 9.36 -9.70 -10.25
N LYS A 209 9.70 -9.96 -11.53
CA LYS A 209 9.97 -11.30 -12.03
C LYS A 209 11.16 -11.95 -11.31
N SER A 210 12.23 -11.21 -11.08
CA SER A 210 13.41 -11.70 -10.37
C SER A 210 13.11 -12.01 -8.89
N LEU A 211 12.38 -11.12 -8.21
CA LEU A 211 11.91 -11.33 -6.84
C LEU A 211 10.98 -12.55 -6.73
N PHE A 212 10.08 -12.74 -7.72
CA PHE A 212 9.22 -13.91 -7.76
C PHE A 212 10.03 -15.22 -7.81
N VAL A 213 11.05 -15.31 -8.68
CA VAL A 213 11.89 -16.51 -8.79
C VAL A 213 12.60 -16.80 -7.47
N LYS A 214 13.14 -15.77 -6.80
CA LYS A 214 13.78 -15.94 -5.48
C LYS A 214 12.79 -16.39 -4.41
N ALA A 215 11.62 -15.74 -4.34
CA ALA A 215 10.60 -16.04 -3.34
C ALA A 215 10.07 -17.50 -3.44
N ILE A 216 9.88 -18.03 -4.65
CA ILE A 216 9.42 -19.43 -4.81
C ILE A 216 10.51 -20.45 -4.50
N GLN A 217 11.80 -20.08 -4.57
CA GLN A 217 12.93 -20.94 -4.23
C GLN A 217 13.24 -20.95 -2.74
N ASP A 218 12.77 -19.96 -1.99
CA ASP A 218 12.99 -19.86 -0.55
C ASP A 218 12.12 -20.88 0.21
N GLU A 219 12.60 -21.34 1.34
CA GLU A 219 11.84 -22.19 2.27
C GLU A 219 10.87 -21.36 3.12
N ILE A 220 11.08 -20.05 3.23
CA ILE A 220 10.24 -19.10 3.97
C ILE A 220 9.19 -18.51 3.04
N VAL A 221 7.94 -18.53 3.47
CA VAL A 221 6.85 -17.89 2.71
C VAL A 221 6.91 -16.38 2.95
N ILE A 222 7.26 -15.63 1.92
CA ILE A 222 7.27 -14.17 1.93
C ILE A 222 6.13 -13.65 1.06
N VAL A 223 5.31 -12.75 1.62
CA VAL A 223 4.22 -12.10 0.88
C VAL A 223 4.76 -10.84 0.23
N ILE A 224 4.88 -10.85 -1.08
CA ILE A 224 5.32 -9.71 -1.89
C ILE A 224 4.18 -9.30 -2.82
N ASP A 225 3.51 -8.18 -2.54
CA ASP A 225 2.53 -7.59 -3.43
C ASP A 225 3.19 -6.60 -4.41
N PRO A 226 2.79 -6.58 -5.69
CA PRO A 226 1.55 -7.15 -6.26
C PRO A 226 1.66 -8.61 -6.75
N LEU A 227 2.77 -9.33 -6.52
CA LEU A 227 2.97 -10.69 -7.03
C LEU A 227 1.97 -11.67 -6.41
N ASN A 228 1.85 -11.67 -5.08
CA ASN A 228 0.94 -12.56 -4.36
C ASN A 228 -0.53 -12.30 -4.71
N GLU A 229 -0.95 -11.03 -4.79
CA GLU A 229 -2.31 -10.69 -5.19
C GLU A 229 -2.63 -11.17 -6.61
N LEU A 230 -1.74 -10.91 -7.56
CA LEU A 230 -1.91 -11.38 -8.94
C LEU A 230 -1.93 -12.91 -9.04
N LEU A 231 -1.04 -13.58 -8.34
CA LEU A 231 -0.97 -15.04 -8.35
C LEU A 231 -2.24 -15.66 -7.77
N ASN A 232 -2.74 -15.12 -6.65
CA ASN A 232 -3.98 -15.55 -6.05
C ASN A 232 -5.18 -15.34 -6.98
N ALA A 233 -5.24 -14.22 -7.70
CA ALA A 233 -6.28 -13.98 -8.68
C ALA A 233 -6.19 -14.94 -9.88
N LEU A 234 -4.99 -15.20 -10.40
CA LEU A 234 -4.74 -16.13 -11.49
C LEU A 234 -5.07 -17.59 -11.13
N LEU A 235 -4.95 -17.95 -9.85
CA LEU A 235 -5.30 -19.26 -9.32
C LEU A 235 -6.77 -19.37 -8.88
N GLY A 236 -7.55 -18.29 -9.01
CA GLY A 236 -8.96 -18.26 -8.60
C GLY A 236 -9.17 -18.28 -7.08
N ILE A 237 -8.15 -17.96 -6.28
CA ILE A 237 -8.22 -17.94 -4.81
C ILE A 237 -8.91 -16.67 -4.32
N SER A 238 -8.58 -15.52 -4.91
CA SER A 238 -9.18 -14.22 -4.58
C SER A 238 -9.28 -13.34 -5.81
N LYS A 239 -10.00 -12.22 -5.72
CA LYS A 239 -9.92 -11.14 -6.71
C LYS A 239 -8.71 -10.26 -6.42
N VAL A 240 -8.27 -9.47 -7.41
CA VAL A 240 -7.23 -8.45 -7.20
C VAL A 240 -7.76 -7.42 -6.20
N GLY A 241 -7.03 -7.22 -5.10
CA GLY A 241 -7.38 -6.31 -4.01
C GLY A 241 -6.69 -4.96 -4.08
N GLU A 242 -5.55 -4.86 -4.80
CA GLU A 242 -4.83 -3.61 -4.96
C GLU A 242 -5.68 -2.54 -5.64
N CYS A 243 -5.86 -1.38 -4.99
CA CYS A 243 -6.75 -0.32 -5.45
C CYS A 243 -6.46 0.14 -6.90
N SER A 244 -5.20 0.09 -7.32
CA SER A 244 -4.79 0.43 -8.69
C SER A 244 -5.40 -0.48 -9.76
N PHE A 245 -5.71 -1.73 -9.41
CA PHE A 245 -6.14 -2.76 -10.36
C PHE A 245 -7.42 -3.49 -9.94
N ALA A 246 -7.99 -3.18 -8.80
CA ALA A 246 -9.25 -3.79 -8.33
C ALA A 246 -10.50 -3.25 -9.06
N GLY A 247 -10.37 -2.15 -9.80
CA GLY A 247 -11.50 -1.50 -10.46
C GLY A 247 -12.51 -0.85 -9.51
N THR A 248 -12.14 -0.66 -8.24
CA THR A 248 -13.01 -0.14 -7.17
C THR A 248 -12.69 1.29 -6.78
N CYS A 249 -12.01 2.05 -7.64
CA CYS A 249 -11.64 3.43 -7.36
C CYS A 249 -12.87 4.26 -6.92
N CYS A 250 -12.75 4.97 -5.80
CA CYS A 250 -13.83 5.73 -5.18
C CYS A 250 -15.07 4.91 -4.76
N ARG A 251 -14.97 3.58 -4.59
CA ARG A 251 -16.06 2.69 -4.14
C ARG A 251 -15.84 2.06 -2.77
N GLY A 252 -14.85 2.41 -2.06
CA GLY A 252 -14.53 1.85 -0.75
C GLY A 252 -13.33 2.53 -0.14
N LEU A 253 -12.82 3.55 -0.85
CA LEU A 253 -11.67 4.35 -0.44
C LEU A 253 -11.94 5.83 -0.77
N ILE A 254 -11.76 6.69 0.22
CA ILE A 254 -11.72 8.15 0.07
C ILE A 254 -10.53 8.71 0.84
N CYS A 255 -10.11 9.91 0.49
CA CYS A 255 -9.07 10.64 1.19
C CYS A 255 -9.59 12.00 1.66
N ILE A 256 -9.29 12.34 2.90
CA ILE A 256 -9.57 13.65 3.47
C ILE A 256 -8.24 14.32 3.78
N TYR A 257 -8.05 15.51 3.20
CA TYR A 257 -6.82 16.28 3.32
C TYR A 257 -6.79 17.08 4.60
N THR A 258 -5.62 17.60 4.94
CA THR A 258 -5.37 18.33 6.21
C THR A 258 -6.26 19.55 6.38
N ASP A 259 -6.65 20.20 5.28
CA ASP A 259 -7.55 21.36 5.24
C ASP A 259 -9.05 21.00 5.24
N GLY A 260 -9.38 19.71 5.23
CA GLY A 260 -10.76 19.23 5.16
C GLY A 260 -11.27 18.99 3.72
N GLY A 261 -10.46 19.21 2.71
CA GLY A 261 -10.75 18.83 1.34
C GLY A 261 -10.94 17.32 1.21
N VAL A 262 -11.89 16.86 0.39
CA VAL A 262 -12.22 15.45 0.19
C VAL A 262 -11.95 15.04 -1.25
N GLY A 263 -11.27 13.94 -1.44
CA GLY A 263 -10.96 13.38 -2.76
C GLY A 263 -11.00 11.86 -2.80
N TYR A 264 -10.75 11.30 -3.97
CA TYR A 264 -10.83 9.85 -4.20
C TYR A 264 -9.55 9.08 -3.88
N CYS A 265 -8.42 9.76 -3.67
CA CYS A 265 -7.10 9.13 -3.60
C CYS A 265 -6.19 9.81 -2.58
N GLY A 266 -5.42 9.02 -1.83
CA GLY A 266 -4.41 9.54 -0.90
C GLY A 266 -3.11 10.00 -1.58
N ARG A 267 -2.93 9.75 -2.88
CA ARG A 267 -1.80 10.31 -3.64
C ARG A 267 -2.05 11.78 -3.88
N ASP A 268 -1.04 12.58 -3.62
CA ASP A 268 -1.16 14.01 -3.81
C ASP A 268 -0.94 14.43 -5.25
N GLY A 269 -1.45 15.62 -5.60
CA GLY A 269 -1.58 16.04 -6.98
C GLY A 269 -2.96 15.66 -7.55
N VAL A 270 -3.93 15.38 -6.66
CA VAL A 270 -5.33 15.40 -7.09
C VAL A 270 -5.55 16.79 -7.67
N HIS A 271 -5.75 16.82 -8.99
CA HIS A 271 -6.12 18.04 -9.67
C HIS A 271 -7.36 18.61 -9.01
N GLU A 272 -7.49 19.92 -8.95
CA GLU A 272 -8.67 20.60 -8.39
C GLU A 272 -9.97 20.05 -8.99
N ASP A 273 -9.94 19.63 -10.26
CA ASP A 273 -11.06 18.98 -10.97
C ASP A 273 -11.54 17.65 -10.35
N PHE A 274 -10.75 17.05 -9.44
CA PHE A 274 -11.08 15.78 -8.77
C PHE A 274 -11.30 15.94 -7.26
N LEU A 275 -11.28 17.17 -6.77
CA LEU A 275 -11.71 17.48 -5.42
C LEU A 275 -13.25 17.41 -5.37
N PHE A 276 -13.79 16.74 -4.36
CA PHE A 276 -15.24 16.62 -4.16
C PHE A 276 -15.82 17.87 -3.52
N GLY A 277 -15.02 18.59 -2.76
CA GLY A 277 -15.36 19.76 -1.96
C GLY A 277 -14.75 19.66 -0.57
N TYR A 278 -15.26 20.44 0.36
CA TYR A 278 -14.73 20.55 1.72
C TYR A 278 -15.74 20.11 2.77
N ILE A 279 -15.27 19.33 3.75
CA ILE A 279 -16.11 18.80 4.83
C ILE A 279 -16.74 19.90 5.69
N GLN A 280 -16.13 21.08 5.75
CA GLN A 280 -16.67 22.23 6.48
C GLN A 280 -17.94 22.80 5.85
N GLU A 281 -18.11 22.63 4.54
CA GLU A 281 -19.20 23.22 3.76
C GLU A 281 -20.33 22.22 3.51
N THR A 282 -19.99 20.95 3.32
CA THR A 282 -20.92 19.93 2.83
C THR A 282 -20.67 18.62 3.57
N SER A 283 -21.72 17.85 3.85
CA SER A 283 -21.58 16.56 4.52
C SER A 283 -20.74 15.57 3.68
N LEU A 284 -20.04 14.69 4.37
CA LEU A 284 -19.20 13.69 3.70
C LEU A 284 -20.04 12.75 2.80
N SER A 285 -21.30 12.49 3.17
CA SER A 285 -22.25 11.69 2.37
C SER A 285 -22.60 12.35 1.04
N GLU A 286 -22.80 13.67 1.03
CA GLU A 286 -23.07 14.46 -0.19
C GLU A 286 -21.80 14.51 -1.05
N LEU A 287 -20.63 14.78 -0.45
CA LEU A 287 -19.35 14.77 -1.17
C LEU A 287 -19.06 13.41 -1.79
N TYR A 288 -19.32 12.32 -1.06
CA TYR A 288 -19.16 10.97 -1.59
C TYR A 288 -20.10 10.66 -2.76
N SER A 289 -21.24 11.37 -2.87
CA SER A 289 -22.24 11.20 -3.92
C SER A 289 -22.19 12.28 -5.01
N CYS A 290 -21.24 13.22 -4.95
CA CYS A 290 -21.13 14.31 -5.92
C CYS A 290 -20.87 13.82 -7.35
N GLU A 291 -21.07 14.69 -8.35
CA GLU A 291 -20.88 14.36 -9.75
C GLU A 291 -19.47 13.86 -10.06
N THR A 292 -18.44 14.52 -9.51
CA THR A 292 -17.03 14.10 -9.68
C THR A 292 -16.82 12.66 -9.18
N ALA A 293 -17.32 12.31 -7.99
CA ALA A 293 -17.22 10.96 -7.45
C ALA A 293 -17.94 9.93 -8.33
N GLN A 294 -19.11 10.28 -8.88
CA GLN A 294 -19.86 9.43 -9.78
C GLN A 294 -19.12 9.19 -11.10
N ARG A 295 -18.53 10.23 -11.69
CA ARG A 295 -17.72 10.13 -12.91
C ARG A 295 -16.52 9.20 -12.71
N ILE A 296 -15.82 9.30 -11.58
CA ILE A 296 -14.71 8.39 -11.25
C ILE A 296 -15.17 6.94 -11.14
N ARG A 297 -16.31 6.68 -10.51
CA ARG A 297 -16.89 5.32 -10.40
C ARG A 297 -17.32 4.74 -11.74
N GLN A 298 -17.73 5.58 -12.69
CA GLN A 298 -18.13 5.17 -14.04
C GLN A 298 -16.94 4.81 -14.94
N ARG A 299 -15.73 5.28 -14.62
CA ARG A 299 -14.53 5.04 -15.42
C ARG A 299 -14.32 3.56 -15.77
N GLN A 300 -14.49 2.66 -14.83
CA GLN A 300 -14.29 1.23 -15.06
C GLN A 300 -15.23 0.70 -16.17
N SER A 301 -16.53 0.99 -16.06
CA SER A 301 -17.51 0.57 -17.06
C SER A 301 -17.23 1.20 -18.43
N TYR A 302 -16.81 2.47 -18.45
CA TYR A 302 -16.41 3.14 -19.67
C TYR A 302 -15.24 2.43 -20.35
N LEU A 303 -14.17 2.14 -19.60
CA LEU A 303 -12.98 1.48 -20.15
C LEU A 303 -13.28 0.08 -20.68
N GLN A 304 -14.12 -0.68 -19.98
CA GLN A 304 -14.55 -2.02 -20.43
C GLN A 304 -15.32 -1.99 -21.74
N GLN A 305 -16.08 -0.94 -21.98
CA GLN A 305 -16.86 -0.80 -23.23
C GLN A 305 -16.03 -0.21 -24.37
N HIS A 306 -14.91 0.47 -24.09
CA HIS A 306 -14.10 1.21 -25.08
C HIS A 306 -12.66 0.72 -25.12
N ASN A 307 -11.76 1.39 -24.42
CA ASN A 307 -10.30 1.20 -24.53
C ASN A 307 -9.81 -0.19 -24.10
N CYS A 308 -10.57 -0.89 -23.26
CA CYS A 308 -10.24 -2.22 -22.75
C CYS A 308 -11.27 -3.28 -23.19
N LYS A 309 -12.09 -2.97 -24.22
CA LYS A 309 -13.00 -3.91 -24.81
C LYS A 309 -12.21 -5.13 -25.33
N ASP A 310 -12.72 -6.31 -25.08
CA ASP A 310 -12.10 -7.58 -25.50
C ASP A 310 -10.69 -7.83 -24.92
N CYS A 311 -10.30 -7.14 -23.84
CA CYS A 311 -9.02 -7.37 -23.18
C CYS A 311 -9.05 -8.66 -22.35
N GLU A 312 -8.20 -9.63 -22.69
CA GLU A 312 -8.09 -10.92 -22.01
C GLU A 312 -7.62 -10.80 -20.53
N ASP A 313 -6.96 -9.69 -20.19
CA ASP A 313 -6.43 -9.43 -18.85
C ASP A 313 -7.34 -8.51 -18.03
N TRP A 314 -8.57 -8.26 -18.48
CA TRP A 314 -9.49 -7.33 -17.81
C TRP A 314 -9.67 -7.65 -16.33
N GLU A 315 -9.91 -8.91 -15.98
CA GLU A 315 -10.17 -9.35 -14.60
C GLU A 315 -8.99 -9.13 -13.64
N TYR A 316 -7.79 -8.88 -14.19
CA TYR A 316 -6.55 -8.68 -13.42
C TYR A 316 -6.06 -7.23 -13.44
N CYS A 317 -6.72 -6.36 -14.23
CA CYS A 317 -6.24 -5.00 -14.46
C CYS A 317 -7.33 -3.94 -14.30
N HIS A 318 -8.57 -4.19 -14.77
CA HIS A 318 -9.72 -3.26 -14.74
C HIS A 318 -9.40 -1.86 -15.30
N GLY A 319 -8.47 -1.76 -16.25
CA GLY A 319 -8.03 -0.51 -16.85
C GLY A 319 -7.04 0.31 -16.02
N GLY A 320 -6.62 -0.22 -14.85
CA GLY A 320 -5.58 0.35 -14.00
C GLY A 320 -5.95 1.63 -13.24
N CYS A 321 -4.96 2.25 -12.63
CA CYS A 321 -5.12 3.38 -11.72
C CYS A 321 -5.67 4.65 -12.41
N THR A 322 -6.72 5.23 -11.84
CA THR A 322 -7.29 6.51 -12.31
C THR A 322 -6.30 7.65 -12.16
N PHE A 323 -5.61 7.73 -11.02
CA PHE A 323 -4.62 8.77 -10.74
C PHE A 323 -3.48 8.75 -11.79
N GLU A 324 -2.95 7.57 -12.11
CA GLU A 324 -1.87 7.46 -13.09
C GLU A 324 -2.32 7.80 -14.51
N ALA A 325 -3.57 7.45 -14.88
CA ALA A 325 -4.13 7.85 -16.17
C ALA A 325 -4.26 9.37 -16.28
N VAL A 326 -4.83 10.02 -15.26
CA VAL A 326 -4.97 11.48 -15.22
C VAL A 326 -3.59 12.15 -15.25
N ASN A 327 -2.65 11.66 -14.44
CA ASN A 327 -1.31 12.25 -14.37
C ASN A 327 -0.55 12.15 -15.71
N ALA A 328 -0.72 11.05 -16.43
CA ALA A 328 -0.04 10.82 -17.71
C ALA A 328 -0.73 11.48 -18.92
N PHE A 329 -2.05 11.48 -18.95
CA PHE A 329 -2.82 11.86 -20.14
C PHE A 329 -3.77 13.03 -19.93
N GLN A 330 -3.90 13.57 -18.72
CA GLN A 330 -4.89 14.57 -18.34
C GLN A 330 -6.33 14.12 -18.64
N ASP A 331 -6.53 12.78 -18.69
CA ASP A 331 -7.81 12.15 -19.01
C ASP A 331 -8.02 10.91 -18.12
N MET A 332 -9.07 10.94 -17.30
CA MET A 332 -9.41 9.80 -16.45
C MET A 332 -9.94 8.61 -17.25
N TYR A 333 -10.49 8.84 -18.41
CA TYR A 333 -11.07 7.80 -19.27
C TYR A 333 -10.02 7.11 -20.16
N HIS A 334 -8.76 7.48 -20.01
CA HIS A 334 -7.65 6.74 -20.61
C HIS A 334 -7.31 5.48 -19.79
N ARG A 335 -6.87 4.41 -20.48
CA ARG A 335 -6.36 3.21 -19.82
C ARG A 335 -5.06 3.49 -19.09
N TYR A 336 -4.65 2.55 -18.25
CA TYR A 336 -3.38 2.60 -17.51
C TYR A 336 -2.17 2.94 -18.42
N PRO A 337 -1.32 3.90 -18.07
CA PRO A 337 -0.21 4.31 -18.94
C PRO A 337 0.79 3.17 -19.21
N ASN A 338 1.04 2.30 -18.23
CA ASN A 338 1.95 1.16 -18.36
C ASN A 338 1.16 -0.15 -18.58
N CYS A 339 0.16 -0.10 -19.46
CA CYS A 339 -0.72 -1.23 -19.77
C CYS A 339 0.05 -2.42 -20.35
N GLN A 340 1.06 -2.17 -21.20
CA GLN A 340 1.85 -3.23 -21.83
C GLN A 340 2.67 -3.99 -20.77
N GLU A 341 3.32 -3.28 -19.89
CA GLU A 341 4.16 -3.84 -18.82
C GLU A 341 3.32 -4.63 -17.81
N ARG A 342 2.13 -4.13 -17.47
CA ARG A 342 1.17 -4.86 -16.63
C ARG A 342 0.75 -6.18 -17.29
N ARG A 343 0.42 -6.18 -18.58
CA ARG A 343 0.09 -7.37 -19.34
C ARG A 343 1.27 -8.35 -19.42
N GLU A 344 2.49 -7.83 -19.59
CA GLU A 344 3.70 -8.65 -19.60
C GLU A 344 3.89 -9.39 -18.27
N LEU A 345 3.66 -8.73 -17.12
CA LEU A 345 3.72 -9.38 -15.81
C LEU A 345 2.63 -10.44 -15.65
N ILE A 346 1.39 -10.12 -16.03
CA ILE A 346 0.27 -11.07 -15.98
C ILE A 346 0.57 -12.30 -16.85
N HIS A 347 1.03 -12.10 -18.08
CA HIS A 347 1.36 -13.19 -19.00
C HIS A 347 2.50 -14.06 -18.45
N TYR A 348 3.56 -13.43 -17.92
CA TYR A 348 4.67 -14.16 -17.30
C TYR A 348 4.18 -15.03 -16.14
N LEU A 349 3.35 -14.51 -15.24
CA LEU A 349 2.81 -15.28 -14.13
C LEU A 349 1.88 -16.42 -14.60
N LYS A 350 1.02 -16.17 -15.61
CA LYS A 350 0.13 -17.18 -16.19
C LYS A 350 0.89 -18.37 -16.79
N THR A 351 1.98 -18.12 -17.49
CA THR A 351 2.71 -19.12 -18.27
C THR A 351 3.89 -19.68 -17.48
N THR A 352 4.88 -18.87 -17.20
CA THR A 352 6.13 -19.26 -16.55
C THR A 352 5.99 -19.36 -15.04
N GLY A 353 5.38 -18.36 -14.41
CA GLY A 353 5.31 -18.26 -12.95
C GLY A 353 4.58 -19.44 -12.31
N ILE A 354 3.38 -19.77 -12.79
CA ILE A 354 2.60 -20.90 -12.28
C ILE A 354 3.32 -22.23 -12.53
N ALA A 355 4.01 -22.40 -13.67
CA ALA A 355 4.79 -23.60 -13.96
C ALA A 355 5.94 -23.77 -12.95
N LEU A 356 6.73 -22.72 -12.74
CA LEU A 356 7.83 -22.71 -11.76
C LEU A 356 7.33 -23.00 -10.34
N LEU A 357 6.20 -22.39 -9.95
CA LEU A 357 5.59 -22.63 -8.63
C LEU A 357 5.21 -24.12 -8.46
N ARG A 358 4.62 -24.74 -9.49
CA ARG A 358 4.26 -26.16 -9.47
C ARG A 358 5.48 -27.06 -9.32
N GLU A 359 6.55 -26.78 -10.06
CA GLU A 359 7.81 -27.54 -9.99
C GLU A 359 8.42 -27.44 -8.58
N GLN A 360 8.47 -26.25 -8.00
CA GLN A 360 8.98 -26.05 -6.64
C GLN A 360 8.14 -26.76 -5.58
N LEU A 361 6.81 -26.71 -5.69
CA LEU A 361 5.93 -27.44 -4.77
C LEU A 361 6.12 -28.96 -4.84
N VAL A 362 6.38 -29.50 -6.03
CA VAL A 362 6.71 -30.94 -6.19
C VAL A 362 8.04 -31.27 -5.53
N GLU A 363 9.07 -30.46 -5.75
CA GLU A 363 10.39 -30.67 -5.15
C GLU A 363 10.38 -30.52 -3.62
N GLN A 364 9.67 -29.53 -3.09
CA GLN A 364 9.48 -29.36 -1.63
C GLN A 364 8.79 -30.59 -1.01
N LYS A 365 7.72 -31.11 -1.65
CA LYS A 365 7.06 -32.35 -1.21
C LYS A 365 8.02 -33.52 -1.23
N ARG A 366 8.89 -33.63 -2.24
CA ARG A 366 9.91 -34.68 -2.35
C ARG A 366 10.95 -34.58 -1.23
N LYS A 367 11.48 -33.37 -0.97
CA LYS A 367 12.41 -33.11 0.14
C LYS A 367 11.78 -33.43 1.49
N ARG A 368 10.54 -33.02 1.72
CA ARG A 368 9.79 -33.31 2.97
C ARG A 368 9.64 -34.82 3.18
N ARG A 369 9.27 -35.58 2.13
CA ARG A 369 9.16 -37.04 2.22
C ARG A 369 10.50 -37.70 2.55
N LYS A 370 11.62 -37.26 1.96
CA LYS A 370 12.97 -37.76 2.29
C LYS A 370 13.34 -37.47 3.74
N ARG A 371 13.06 -36.25 4.25
CA ARG A 371 13.30 -35.89 5.67
C ARG A 371 12.50 -36.78 6.63
N ILE A 372 11.23 -37.01 6.34
CA ILE A 372 10.38 -37.89 7.17
C ILE A 372 10.95 -39.31 7.20
N LYS A 373 11.34 -39.86 6.02
CA LYS A 373 11.96 -41.19 5.94
C LYS A 373 13.26 -41.28 6.75
N LEU A 374 14.14 -40.31 6.60
CA LEU A 374 15.40 -40.23 7.34
C LEU A 374 15.14 -40.15 8.86
N HIS A 375 14.19 -39.31 9.27
CA HIS A 375 13.82 -39.21 10.68
C HIS A 375 13.27 -40.51 11.25
N GLN A 376 12.45 -41.24 10.49
CA GLN A 376 11.95 -42.56 10.90
C GLN A 376 13.09 -43.56 11.04
N GLN A 377 14.05 -43.62 10.08
CA GLN A 377 15.22 -44.46 10.16
C GLN A 377 16.09 -44.17 11.38
N LEU A 378 16.31 -42.88 11.68
CA LEU A 378 17.04 -42.47 12.88
C LEU A 378 16.35 -42.88 14.17
N LEU A 379 15.01 -42.79 14.24
CA LEU A 379 14.23 -43.24 15.41
C LEU A 379 14.34 -44.77 15.59
N GLU A 380 14.31 -45.54 14.52
CA GLU A 380 14.52 -46.98 14.56
C GLU A 380 15.94 -47.34 15.02
N GLU A 381 16.97 -46.65 14.53
CA GLU A 381 18.38 -46.87 14.94
C GLU A 381 18.64 -46.55 16.43
N ILE A 382 17.95 -45.59 17.01
CA ILE A 382 18.08 -45.25 18.44
C ILE A 382 17.12 -46.01 19.35
N GLY A 383 16.37 -46.99 18.78
CA GLY A 383 15.48 -47.86 19.55
C GLY A 383 14.22 -47.17 20.09
N TYR A 384 13.77 -46.09 19.48
CA TYR A 384 12.53 -45.43 19.83
C TYR A 384 11.36 -46.15 19.14
N GLU A 385 10.84 -47.17 19.76
CA GLU A 385 9.55 -47.79 19.35
C GLU A 385 8.40 -46.89 19.86
N LYS A 386 7.34 -46.72 19.02
CA LYS A 386 6.15 -45.94 19.34
C LYS A 386 5.29 -46.64 20.37
#